data_5e1f64647b40907d31eed90c044e4f83
#
_entry.id   5e1f64647b40907d31eed90c044e4f83
#
_cell.length_a   1.000
_cell.length_b   1.000
_cell.length_c   1.000
_cell.angle_alpha   90.00
_cell.angle_beta   90.00
_cell.angle_gamma   90.00
#
_symmetry.space_group_name_H-M   'P 1'
#
loop_
_entity.id
_entity.type
_entity.pdbx_description
1 polymer ?
#
loop_
_entity_poly.entity_id
_entity_poly.type
_entity_poly.pdbx_seq_one_letter_code
_entity_poly.pdbx_strand_id
1 'polypeptide(L)'
;MPNFVADFHIHSRYSRACSKDLSVAELAKWAKIKGIGVLGTGDFTHPLWLDEIKTALRETGTGLFEAKNGTQFMLTAEVNTLFYKEGKAHQIHHILLAPSIEAAERINQELEPFGSLSLDGRPTLRMEAWRLVEVVLGIEPRCLVVPAHAWTPWFAIFGSTSGF
;
A
#
# COMPACT_ATOMS: atom_id res chain seq x y z
N MET A 1 -13.20 -7.24 -23.67
CA MET A 1 -12.25 -6.36 -22.97
C MET A 1 -10.89 -7.04 -23.01
N PRO A 2 -9.78 -6.34 -23.20
CA PRO A 2 -8.47 -6.97 -23.12
C PRO A 2 -8.25 -7.48 -21.69
N ASN A 3 -7.82 -8.72 -21.55
CA ASN A 3 -7.42 -9.29 -20.25
C ASN A 3 -6.01 -8.78 -19.94
N PHE A 4 -5.77 -8.39 -18.69
CA PHE A 4 -4.45 -8.01 -18.19
C PHE A 4 -4.20 -8.63 -16.82
N VAL A 5 -2.94 -8.81 -16.46
CA VAL A 5 -2.51 -9.24 -15.12
C VAL A 5 -2.24 -8.00 -14.30
N ALA A 6 -2.70 -7.99 -13.06
CA ALA A 6 -2.39 -6.95 -12.08
C ALA A 6 -1.74 -7.56 -10.83
N ASP A 7 -0.77 -6.83 -10.24
CA ASP A 7 -0.18 -7.17 -8.95
C ASP A 7 -0.18 -5.91 -8.08
N PHE A 8 -1.01 -5.89 -7.03
CA PHE A 8 -1.19 -4.75 -6.15
C PHE A 8 -0.51 -4.90 -4.79
N HIS A 9 0.09 -6.07 -4.52
CA HIS A 9 0.75 -6.35 -3.26
C HIS A 9 2.26 -6.49 -3.43
N ILE A 10 2.93 -5.38 -3.59
CA ILE A 10 4.38 -5.28 -3.71
C ILE A 10 4.94 -4.27 -2.70
N HIS A 11 6.24 -4.25 -2.57
CA HIS A 11 6.98 -3.33 -1.71
C HIS A 11 8.08 -2.58 -2.46
N SER A 12 8.48 -1.44 -1.89
CA SER A 12 9.59 -0.62 -2.37
C SER A 12 10.90 -0.95 -1.65
N ARG A 13 11.96 -0.25 -2.04
CA ARG A 13 13.26 -0.27 -1.35
C ARG A 13 13.22 0.18 0.11
N TYR A 14 12.15 0.83 0.55
CA TYR A 14 11.99 1.33 1.91
C TYR A 14 11.36 0.32 2.86
N SER A 15 10.80 -0.78 2.34
CA SER A 15 10.33 -1.89 3.16
C SER A 15 11.45 -2.79 3.61
N ARG A 16 11.33 -3.27 4.85
CA ARG A 16 12.28 -4.22 5.44
C ARG A 16 12.37 -5.49 4.59
N ALA A 17 13.58 -6.01 4.46
CA ALA A 17 13.91 -7.20 3.68
C ALA A 17 13.70 -7.08 2.15
N CYS A 18 13.46 -5.88 1.63
CA CYS A 18 13.42 -5.61 0.20
C CYS A 18 14.79 -5.14 -0.34
N SER A 19 15.04 -5.38 -1.64
CA SER A 19 16.23 -4.89 -2.30
C SER A 19 16.27 -3.36 -2.32
N LYS A 20 17.43 -2.78 -2.09
CA LYS A 20 17.66 -1.33 -2.19
C LYS A 20 17.58 -0.81 -3.64
N ASP A 21 17.61 -1.70 -4.62
CA ASP A 21 17.49 -1.36 -6.03
C ASP A 21 16.04 -1.20 -6.51
N LEU A 22 15.03 -1.56 -5.68
CA LEU A 22 13.63 -1.45 -6.01
C LEU A 22 13.16 0.01 -6.09
N SER A 23 13.53 0.66 -7.19
CA SER A 23 13.03 1.98 -7.60
C SER A 23 11.76 1.85 -8.44
N VAL A 24 11.02 2.93 -8.63
CA VAL A 24 9.88 2.98 -9.56
C VAL A 24 10.31 2.55 -10.97
N ALA A 25 11.49 2.95 -11.42
CA ALA A 25 12.03 2.57 -12.73
C ALA A 25 12.30 1.06 -12.87
N GLU A 26 12.90 0.44 -11.84
CA GLU A 26 13.13 -1.01 -11.83
C GLU A 26 11.81 -1.79 -11.73
N LEU A 27 10.87 -1.34 -10.92
CA LEU A 27 9.53 -1.93 -10.86
C LEU A 27 8.83 -1.87 -12.23
N ALA A 28 8.88 -0.73 -12.92
CA ALA A 28 8.31 -0.56 -14.26
C ALA A 28 8.96 -1.49 -15.30
N LYS A 29 10.28 -1.65 -15.24
CA LYS A 29 11.03 -2.58 -16.09
C LYS A 29 10.61 -4.04 -15.86
N TRP A 30 10.55 -4.46 -14.59
CA TRP A 30 10.18 -5.84 -14.25
C TRP A 30 8.71 -6.14 -14.53
N ALA A 31 7.80 -5.17 -14.40
CA ALA A 31 6.41 -5.32 -14.81
C ALA A 31 6.32 -5.69 -16.30
N LYS A 32 7.07 -5.00 -17.17
CA LYS A 32 7.11 -5.33 -18.60
C LYS A 32 7.64 -6.74 -18.86
N ILE A 33 8.75 -7.11 -18.21
CA ILE A 33 9.37 -8.44 -18.39
C ILE A 33 8.41 -9.55 -17.94
N LYS A 34 7.65 -9.34 -16.87
CA LYS A 34 6.70 -10.32 -16.31
C LYS A 34 5.31 -10.29 -16.98
N GLY A 35 5.05 -9.35 -17.89
CA GLY A 35 3.73 -9.21 -18.53
C GLY A 35 2.65 -8.67 -17.60
N ILE A 36 3.02 -7.90 -16.56
CA ILE A 36 2.08 -7.25 -15.65
C ILE A 36 1.56 -5.98 -16.33
N GLY A 37 0.25 -5.90 -16.52
CA GLY A 37 -0.42 -4.76 -17.16
C GLY A 37 -0.60 -3.58 -16.21
N VAL A 38 -0.94 -3.84 -14.93
CA VAL A 38 -1.04 -2.82 -13.88
C VAL A 38 -0.30 -3.30 -12.64
N LEU A 39 0.65 -2.50 -12.16
CA LEU A 39 1.44 -2.81 -10.96
C LEU A 39 1.06 -1.84 -9.82
N GLY A 40 0.97 -2.33 -8.60
CA GLY A 40 0.93 -1.47 -7.42
C GLY A 40 2.24 -0.70 -7.26
N THR A 41 2.20 0.51 -6.68
CA THR A 41 3.44 1.21 -6.31
C THR A 41 4.10 0.59 -5.09
N GLY A 42 3.29 -0.03 -4.21
CA GLY A 42 3.71 -0.34 -2.85
C GLY A 42 3.98 0.94 -2.04
N ASP A 43 3.89 0.84 -0.76
CA ASP A 43 4.50 1.72 0.24
C ASP A 43 4.28 3.24 0.05
N PHE A 44 3.16 3.70 -0.57
CA PHE A 44 2.91 5.14 -0.75
C PHE A 44 2.85 5.90 0.58
N THR A 45 2.71 5.19 1.69
CA THR A 45 2.75 5.77 3.03
C THR A 45 4.13 6.28 3.43
N HIS A 46 5.21 5.75 2.85
CA HIS A 46 6.57 6.20 3.15
C HIS A 46 6.87 7.52 2.42
N PRO A 47 7.25 8.62 3.13
CA PRO A 47 7.37 9.95 2.53
C PRO A 47 8.36 10.01 1.37
N LEU A 48 9.56 9.46 1.52
CA LEU A 48 10.57 9.48 0.45
C LEU A 48 10.14 8.63 -0.77
N TRP A 49 9.35 7.58 -0.55
CA TRP A 49 8.82 6.79 -1.65
C TRP A 49 7.71 7.50 -2.40
N LEU A 50 6.82 8.18 -1.66
CA LEU A 50 5.76 8.99 -2.28
C LEU A 50 6.36 10.13 -3.13
N ASP A 51 7.44 10.76 -2.68
CA ASP A 51 8.17 11.77 -3.46
C ASP A 51 8.80 11.17 -4.73
N GLU A 52 9.36 9.95 -4.67
CA GLU A 52 9.85 9.25 -5.85
C GLU A 52 8.70 8.93 -6.83
N ILE A 53 7.56 8.44 -6.33
CA ILE A 53 6.35 8.18 -7.13
C ILE A 53 5.90 9.45 -7.87
N LYS A 54 5.77 10.59 -7.17
CA LYS A 54 5.37 11.88 -7.74
C LYS A 54 6.30 12.36 -8.85
N THR A 55 7.58 12.04 -8.74
CA THR A 55 8.59 12.44 -9.73
C THR A 55 8.64 11.49 -10.93
N ALA A 56 8.44 10.20 -10.70
CA ALA A 56 8.66 9.16 -11.72
C ALA A 56 7.41 8.80 -12.53
N LEU A 57 6.21 9.06 -11.98
CA LEU A 57 4.94 8.67 -12.57
C LEU A 57 4.12 9.90 -12.97
N ARG A 58 3.39 9.78 -14.08
CA ARG A 58 2.42 10.77 -14.56
C ARG A 58 1.00 10.26 -14.30
N GLU A 59 0.17 11.08 -13.69
CA GLU A 59 -1.25 10.80 -13.49
C GLU A 59 -2.00 10.78 -14.83
N THR A 60 -2.88 9.78 -15.03
CA THR A 60 -3.62 9.60 -16.29
C THR A 60 -5.06 10.13 -16.24
N GLY A 61 -5.54 10.56 -15.08
CA GLY A 61 -6.93 11.01 -14.85
C GLY A 61 -7.93 9.86 -14.67
N THR A 62 -7.47 8.61 -14.67
CA THR A 62 -8.31 7.41 -14.51
C THR A 62 -8.15 6.72 -13.15
N GLY A 63 -7.37 7.29 -12.23
CA GLY A 63 -6.91 6.65 -11.00
C GLY A 63 -5.66 5.79 -11.20
N LEU A 64 -5.16 5.71 -12.43
CA LEU A 64 -3.88 5.07 -12.76
C LEU A 64 -2.80 6.11 -13.04
N PHE A 65 -1.58 5.66 -12.92
CA PHE A 65 -0.36 6.43 -13.16
C PHE A 65 0.49 5.72 -14.21
N GLU A 66 1.24 6.46 -15.00
CA GLU A 66 2.05 5.91 -16.07
C GLU A 66 3.53 6.25 -15.92
N ALA A 67 4.39 5.26 -15.98
CA ALA A 67 5.83 5.41 -16.05
C ALA A 67 6.29 5.74 -17.48
N LYS A 68 7.51 6.29 -17.62
CA LYS A 68 8.09 6.65 -18.93
C LYS A 68 8.10 5.52 -19.96
N ASN A 69 8.18 4.26 -19.53
CA ASN A 69 8.15 3.09 -20.41
C ASN A 69 6.72 2.59 -20.74
N GLY A 70 5.68 3.33 -20.32
CA GLY A 70 4.27 3.00 -20.55
C GLY A 70 3.70 1.94 -19.58
N THR A 71 4.41 1.58 -18.51
CA THR A 71 3.86 0.71 -17.46
C THR A 71 2.83 1.48 -16.65
N GLN A 72 1.67 0.85 -16.44
CA GLN A 72 0.60 1.44 -15.62
C GLN A 72 0.78 1.05 -14.15
N PHE A 73 0.56 2.02 -13.27
CA PHE A 73 0.61 1.85 -11.83
C PHE A 73 -0.70 2.26 -11.15
N MET A 74 -0.99 1.62 -10.01
CA MET A 74 -1.98 2.04 -9.02
C MET A 74 -1.25 2.41 -7.74
N LEU A 75 -1.62 3.51 -7.07
CA LEU A 75 -1.07 3.82 -5.74
C LEU A 75 -1.53 2.78 -4.74
N THR A 76 -0.58 2.03 -4.19
CA THR A 76 -0.84 1.01 -3.17
C THR A 76 0.11 1.17 -1.99
N ALA A 77 -0.31 0.73 -0.81
CA ALA A 77 0.55 0.56 0.36
C ALA A 77 0.04 -0.59 1.22
N GLU A 78 0.93 -1.33 1.85
CA GLU A 78 0.56 -2.22 2.95
C GLU A 78 0.79 -1.51 4.28
N VAL A 79 -0.18 -1.60 5.19
CA VAL A 79 -0.06 -1.11 6.57
C VAL A 79 -0.44 -2.21 7.55
N ASN A 80 0.22 -2.23 8.72
CA ASN A 80 -0.10 -3.15 9.82
C ASN A 80 -0.90 -2.39 10.88
N THR A 81 -2.13 -2.82 11.19
CA THR A 81 -2.86 -2.33 12.37
C THR A 81 -2.50 -3.17 13.58
N LEU A 82 -2.16 -2.50 14.70
CA LEU A 82 -1.85 -3.12 15.98
C LEU A 82 -2.81 -2.60 17.06
N PHE A 83 -3.58 -3.50 17.65
CA PHE A 83 -4.50 -3.16 18.73
C PHE A 83 -4.57 -4.29 19.77
N TYR A 84 -5.14 -4.00 20.93
CA TYR A 84 -5.30 -4.96 22.02
C TYR A 84 -6.77 -5.20 22.29
N LYS A 85 -7.16 -6.48 22.36
CA LYS A 85 -8.49 -6.92 22.72
C LYS A 85 -8.38 -8.09 23.71
N GLU A 86 -9.07 -8.03 24.82
CA GLU A 86 -9.05 -9.07 25.88
C GLU A 86 -7.64 -9.44 26.35
N GLY A 87 -6.74 -8.46 26.42
CA GLY A 87 -5.35 -8.65 26.83
C GLY A 87 -4.42 -9.25 25.80
N LYS A 88 -4.91 -9.53 24.57
CA LYS A 88 -4.11 -10.06 23.46
C LYS A 88 -3.82 -8.97 22.42
N ALA A 89 -2.62 -9.01 21.86
CA ALA A 89 -2.25 -8.15 20.74
C ALA A 89 -2.76 -8.77 19.43
N HIS A 90 -3.47 -7.95 18.64
CA HIS A 90 -3.92 -8.30 17.30
C HIS A 90 -3.17 -7.45 16.28
N GLN A 91 -2.73 -8.09 15.21
CA GLN A 91 -2.01 -7.44 14.13
C GLN A 91 -2.59 -7.91 12.79
N ILE A 92 -3.01 -6.96 11.96
CA ILE A 92 -3.63 -7.26 10.68
C ILE A 92 -3.02 -6.36 9.62
N HIS A 93 -2.54 -6.98 8.54
CA HIS A 93 -2.08 -6.25 7.37
C HIS A 93 -3.25 -5.89 6.45
N HIS A 94 -3.20 -4.68 5.91
CA HIS A 94 -4.17 -4.15 4.97
C HIS A 94 -3.46 -3.54 3.77
N ILE A 95 -3.94 -3.87 2.57
CA ILE A 95 -3.55 -3.16 1.36
C ILE A 95 -4.51 -1.99 1.16
N LEU A 96 -3.95 -0.80 1.07
CA LEU A 96 -4.65 0.42 0.71
C LEU A 96 -4.44 0.70 -0.78
N LEU A 97 -5.50 1.06 -1.50
CA LEU A 97 -5.44 1.55 -2.87
C LEU A 97 -6.00 2.96 -2.89
N ALA A 98 -5.26 3.91 -3.45
CA ALA A 98 -5.65 5.32 -3.53
C ALA A 98 -5.72 5.79 -5.00
N PRO A 99 -6.78 6.53 -5.39
CA PRO A 99 -6.99 6.93 -6.79
C PRO A 99 -6.17 8.17 -7.21
N SER A 100 -5.55 8.89 -6.28
CA SER A 100 -4.79 10.11 -6.57
C SER A 100 -3.69 10.37 -5.54
N ILE A 101 -2.70 11.18 -5.90
CA ILE A 101 -1.65 11.65 -4.97
C ILE A 101 -2.27 12.44 -3.82
N GLU A 102 -3.24 13.30 -4.08
CA GLU A 102 -3.92 14.08 -3.04
C GLU A 102 -4.57 13.16 -1.99
N ALA A 103 -5.27 12.10 -2.42
CA ALA A 103 -5.84 11.12 -1.50
C ALA A 103 -4.76 10.43 -0.66
N ALA A 104 -3.65 10.00 -1.28
CA ALA A 104 -2.53 9.37 -0.60
C ALA A 104 -1.89 10.31 0.45
N GLU A 105 -1.68 11.58 0.11
CA GLU A 105 -1.12 12.58 1.02
C GLU A 105 -2.04 12.83 2.22
N ARG A 106 -3.34 12.97 2.00
CA ARG A 106 -4.33 13.13 3.07
C ARG A 106 -4.41 11.90 3.98
N ILE A 107 -4.37 10.69 3.38
CA ILE A 107 -4.30 9.45 4.15
C ILE A 107 -3.07 9.43 5.04
N ASN A 108 -1.89 9.78 4.50
CA ASN A 108 -0.65 9.82 5.26
C ASN A 108 -0.72 10.80 6.44
N GLN A 109 -1.26 12.00 6.23
CA GLN A 109 -1.46 13.00 7.29
C GLN A 109 -2.32 12.47 8.44
N GLU A 110 -3.42 11.79 8.11
CA GLU A 110 -4.33 11.22 9.12
C GLU A 110 -3.76 9.97 9.81
N LEU A 111 -2.87 9.21 9.15
CA LEU A 111 -2.26 8.01 9.74
C LEU A 111 -1.01 8.29 10.58
N GLU A 112 -0.30 9.39 10.35
CA GLU A 112 0.95 9.74 11.04
C GLU A 112 0.84 9.76 12.58
N PRO A 113 -0.27 10.23 13.20
CA PRO A 113 -0.43 10.19 14.65
C PRO A 113 -0.46 8.78 15.25
N PHE A 114 -0.75 7.76 14.45
CA PHE A 114 -0.87 6.37 14.91
C PHE A 114 0.41 5.56 14.77
N GLY A 115 1.41 6.06 14.03
CA GLY A 115 2.69 5.39 13.86
C GLY A 115 3.60 6.11 12.88
N SER A 116 4.91 5.90 13.01
CA SER A 116 5.88 6.52 12.09
C SER A 116 5.80 5.90 10.70
N LEU A 117 5.50 6.73 9.70
CA LEU A 117 5.44 6.31 8.30
C LEU A 117 6.81 6.26 7.61
N SER A 118 7.85 6.84 8.24
CA SER A 118 9.21 6.95 7.66
C SER A 118 10.17 5.84 8.08
N LEU A 119 9.78 4.95 9.01
CA LEU A 119 10.66 3.89 9.52
C LEU A 119 10.68 2.62 8.65
N ASP A 120 9.57 2.34 7.98
CA ASP A 120 9.40 1.15 7.13
C ASP A 120 8.35 1.46 6.07
N GLY A 121 8.51 0.93 4.86
CA GLY A 121 7.49 1.06 3.80
C GLY A 121 6.14 0.47 4.20
N ARG A 122 6.15 -0.50 5.13
CA ARG A 122 4.97 -1.09 5.76
C ARG A 122 4.87 -0.65 7.23
N PRO A 123 4.32 0.53 7.53
CA PRO A 123 4.26 1.06 8.88
C PRO A 123 3.30 0.25 9.78
N THR A 124 3.63 0.20 11.08
CA THR A 124 2.73 -0.31 12.11
C THR A 124 1.97 0.85 12.74
N LEU A 125 0.66 0.80 12.64
CA LEU A 125 -0.28 1.81 13.13
C LEU A 125 -0.97 1.29 14.39
N ARG A 126 -0.87 2.02 15.50
CA ARG A 126 -1.54 1.70 16.77
C ARG A 126 -3.00 2.11 16.73
N MET A 127 -3.79 1.36 15.99
CA MET A 127 -5.23 1.57 15.82
C MET A 127 -5.94 0.28 15.49
N GLU A 128 -7.25 0.25 15.71
CA GLU A 128 -8.10 -0.87 15.30
C GLU A 128 -8.33 -0.90 13.78
N ALA A 129 -8.50 -2.09 13.22
CA ALA A 129 -8.68 -2.29 11.78
C ALA A 129 -9.89 -1.53 11.20
N TRP A 130 -11.02 -1.52 11.91
CA TRP A 130 -12.23 -0.79 11.48
C TRP A 130 -11.98 0.73 11.42
N ARG A 131 -11.18 1.27 12.35
CA ARG A 131 -10.83 2.69 12.36
C ARG A 131 -9.99 3.09 11.15
N LEU A 132 -9.06 2.21 10.71
CA LEU A 132 -8.32 2.42 9.47
C LEU A 132 -9.28 2.56 8.27
N VAL A 133 -10.28 1.68 8.18
CA VAL A 133 -11.28 1.72 7.10
C VAL A 133 -12.06 3.03 7.12
N GLU A 134 -12.54 3.47 8.30
CA GLU A 134 -13.25 4.75 8.44
C GLU A 134 -12.40 5.94 8.00
N VAL A 135 -11.14 6.01 8.43
CA VAL A 135 -10.22 7.09 8.06
C VAL A 135 -10.02 7.11 6.55
N VAL A 136 -9.64 6.00 5.95
CA VAL A 136 -9.30 5.93 4.51
C VAL A 136 -10.53 6.25 3.64
N LEU A 137 -11.67 5.63 3.91
CA LEU A 137 -12.90 5.85 3.12
C LEU A 137 -13.56 7.20 3.42
N GLY A 138 -13.36 7.75 4.61
CA GLY A 138 -13.81 9.11 4.96
C GLY A 138 -13.05 10.20 4.20
N ILE A 139 -11.77 9.94 3.85
CA ILE A 139 -10.95 10.86 3.05
C ILE A 139 -11.34 10.80 1.58
N GLU A 140 -11.42 9.61 1.02
CA GLU A 140 -11.75 9.38 -0.39
C GLU A 140 -12.53 8.05 -0.53
N PRO A 141 -13.85 8.12 -0.78
CA PRO A 141 -14.69 6.92 -0.86
C PRO A 141 -14.34 5.95 -2.00
N ARG A 142 -13.56 6.38 -3.00
CA ARG A 142 -13.07 5.52 -4.09
C ARG A 142 -11.82 4.71 -3.71
N CYS A 143 -11.24 4.95 -2.54
CA CYS A 143 -10.18 4.09 -2.01
C CYS A 143 -10.69 2.68 -1.75
N LEU A 144 -9.77 1.71 -1.80
CA LEU A 144 -10.06 0.34 -1.35
C LEU A 144 -9.16 0.00 -0.17
N VAL A 145 -9.72 -0.72 0.80
CA VAL A 145 -9.00 -1.30 1.93
C VAL A 145 -9.23 -2.80 1.88
N VAL A 146 -8.17 -3.56 1.64
CA VAL A 146 -8.25 -5.01 1.45
C VAL A 146 -7.42 -5.69 2.52
N PRO A 147 -7.99 -6.58 3.37
CA PRO A 147 -7.20 -7.40 4.29
C PRO A 147 -6.21 -8.27 3.51
N ALA A 148 -4.90 -8.07 3.78
CA ALA A 148 -3.86 -8.81 3.08
C ALA A 148 -3.79 -10.26 3.56
N HIS A 149 -3.39 -11.19 2.66
CA HIS A 149 -3.14 -12.62 2.94
C HIS A 149 -4.05 -13.20 4.04
N ALA A 150 -5.37 -13.02 3.91
CA ALA A 150 -6.40 -13.09 4.95
C ALA A 150 -6.43 -14.40 5.78
N TRP A 151 -5.87 -15.50 5.27
CA TRP A 151 -5.85 -16.82 5.93
C TRP A 151 -4.46 -17.29 6.38
N THR A 152 -3.43 -16.45 6.28
CA THR A 152 -2.12 -16.82 6.85
C THR A 152 -2.18 -16.82 8.38
N PRO A 153 -1.35 -17.60 9.10
CA PRO A 153 -1.38 -17.65 10.57
C PRO A 153 -1.08 -16.29 11.22
N TRP A 154 -0.24 -15.47 10.59
CA TRP A 154 0.28 -14.20 11.10
C TRP A 154 -0.24 -13.02 10.31
N PHE A 155 -0.50 -11.91 10.99
CA PHE A 155 -0.87 -10.62 10.40
C PHE A 155 -2.09 -10.64 9.47
N ALA A 156 -2.98 -11.60 9.68
CA ALA A 156 -4.14 -11.82 8.83
C ALA A 156 -5.45 -11.74 9.63
N ILE A 157 -6.52 -11.28 9.00
CA ILE A 157 -7.82 -11.10 9.67
C ILE A 157 -8.38 -12.41 10.22
N PHE A 158 -8.18 -13.56 9.52
CA PHE A 158 -8.56 -14.88 9.97
C PHE A 158 -7.36 -15.70 10.46
N GLY A 159 -6.25 -15.03 10.77
CA GLY A 159 -5.03 -15.68 11.22
C GLY A 159 -5.16 -16.28 12.61
N SER A 160 -4.73 -17.54 12.77
CA SER A 160 -4.81 -18.27 14.06
C SER A 160 -3.97 -17.65 15.17
N THR A 161 -2.98 -16.83 14.84
CA THR A 161 -2.02 -16.25 15.81
C THR A 161 -2.27 -14.78 16.08
N SER A 162 -2.69 -14.00 15.09
CA SER A 162 -2.80 -12.53 15.20
C SER A 162 -4.12 -11.97 14.71
N GLY A 163 -5.00 -12.79 14.17
CA GLY A 163 -6.35 -12.41 13.73
C GLY A 163 -7.37 -12.38 14.87
N PHE A 164 -8.64 -12.24 14.47
CA PHE A 164 -9.80 -12.26 15.39
C PHE A 164 -10.14 -13.66 15.87
#